data_d4db5fe2a5b6026f789973b2da509925
#
_entry.id   d4db5fe2a5b6026f789973b2da509925
#
_cell.length_a   1.000
_cell.length_b   1.000
_cell.length_c   1.000
_cell.angle_alpha   90.00
_cell.angle_beta   90.00
_cell.angle_gamma   90.00
#
_symmetry.space_group_name_H-M   'P 1'
#
loop_
_entity.id
_entity.type
_entity.pdbx_description
1 polymer ?
#
loop_
_entity_poly.entity_id
_entity_poly.type
_entity_poly.pdbx_seq_one_letter_code
_entity_poly.pdbx_strand_id
1 'polypeptide(L)'
;MTPVRTASRAARFALREPRTALVALCMASWVAALSMLVKLMPLPRALRLVAPRRRIIAGTDDVAGEQARLARILDSVLAADFWFLTPTCWKRAPVLHRFLALKGIETRIIFGVRREGEDALSGHAWLEAGGEPLLETSVPDYKVTFSFPC
;
A
#
# COMPACT_ATOMS: atom_id res chain seq x y z
N MET A 1 21.48 6.14 -15.33
CA MET A 1 20.56 5.23 -16.06
C MET A 1 19.56 6.10 -16.79
N THR A 2 19.49 6.01 -18.12
CA THR A 2 18.75 6.95 -18.97
C THR A 2 17.23 6.72 -18.85
N PRO A 3 16.39 7.76 -18.65
CA PRO A 3 14.93 7.66 -18.47
C PRO A 3 14.21 6.99 -19.65
N VAL A 4 14.77 7.03 -20.83
CA VAL A 4 14.22 6.42 -22.06
C VAL A 4 14.14 4.89 -22.00
N ARG A 5 15.08 4.21 -21.33
CA ARG A 5 15.07 2.74 -21.20
C ARG A 5 14.00 2.24 -20.23
N THR A 6 13.64 3.03 -19.23
CA THR A 6 12.60 2.69 -18.26
C THR A 6 11.20 2.86 -18.88
N ALA A 7 10.99 3.92 -19.66
CA ALA A 7 9.73 4.16 -20.34
C ALA A 7 9.41 3.09 -21.40
N SER A 8 10.40 2.60 -22.15
CA SER A 8 10.20 1.54 -23.14
C SER A 8 9.89 0.18 -22.52
N ARG A 9 10.44 -0.13 -21.34
CA ARG A 9 10.10 -1.35 -20.56
C ARG A 9 8.68 -1.28 -20.01
N ALA A 10 8.30 -0.15 -19.43
CA ALA A 10 6.95 0.07 -18.92
C ALA A 10 5.89 -0.02 -20.04
N ALA A 11 6.16 0.57 -21.21
CA ALA A 11 5.27 0.49 -22.36
C ALA A 11 5.11 -0.95 -22.89
N ARG A 12 6.18 -1.73 -22.98
CA ARG A 12 6.12 -3.14 -23.39
C ARG A 12 5.37 -4.01 -22.36
N PHE A 13 5.53 -3.73 -21.07
CA PHE A 13 4.79 -4.41 -20.01
C PHE A 13 3.29 -4.09 -20.09
N ALA A 14 2.94 -2.81 -20.28
CA ALA A 14 1.55 -2.38 -20.42
C ALA A 14 0.84 -3.03 -21.62
N LEU A 15 1.56 -3.26 -22.73
CA LEU A 15 1.01 -3.94 -23.91
C LEU A 15 0.83 -5.44 -23.71
N ARG A 16 1.64 -6.08 -22.86
CA ARG A 16 1.56 -7.54 -22.61
C ARG A 16 0.50 -7.89 -21.56
N GLU A 17 0.32 -7.04 -20.57
CA GLU A 17 -0.63 -7.25 -19.46
C GLU A 17 -1.44 -5.97 -19.16
N PRO A 18 -2.40 -5.59 -20.01
CA PRO A 18 -3.09 -4.31 -19.87
C PRO A 18 -3.87 -4.19 -18.55
N ARG A 19 -4.39 -5.31 -18.02
CA ARG A 19 -5.09 -5.32 -16.72
C ARG A 19 -4.15 -5.01 -15.56
N THR A 20 -2.95 -5.60 -15.55
CA THR A 20 -1.94 -5.34 -14.52
C THR A 20 -1.43 -3.90 -14.60
N ALA A 21 -1.21 -3.38 -15.82
CA ALA A 21 -0.82 -1.99 -16.03
C ALA A 21 -1.88 -1.00 -15.54
N LEU A 22 -3.17 -1.28 -15.77
CA LEU A 22 -4.27 -0.46 -15.26
C LEU A 22 -4.31 -0.44 -13.73
N VAL A 23 -4.15 -1.60 -13.09
CA VAL A 23 -4.08 -1.69 -11.62
C VAL A 23 -2.89 -0.90 -11.09
N ALA A 24 -1.71 -1.01 -11.70
CA ALA A 24 -0.52 -0.25 -11.32
C ALA A 24 -0.75 1.27 -11.44
N LEU A 25 -1.37 1.73 -12.53
CA LEU A 25 -1.72 3.14 -12.73
C LEU A 25 -2.70 3.64 -11.66
N CYS A 26 -3.74 2.86 -11.37
CA CYS A 26 -4.68 3.17 -10.30
C CYS A 26 -3.99 3.23 -8.92
N MET A 27 -3.06 2.30 -8.62
CA MET A 27 -2.28 2.32 -7.39
C MET A 27 -1.40 3.57 -7.31
N ALA A 28 -0.69 3.92 -8.38
CA ALA A 28 0.11 5.14 -8.46
C ALA A 28 -0.72 6.40 -8.19
N SER A 29 -1.91 6.48 -8.77
CA SER A 29 -2.85 7.59 -8.55
C SER A 29 -3.29 7.68 -7.08
N TRP A 30 -3.53 6.55 -6.42
CA TRP A 30 -3.89 6.53 -5.00
C TRP A 30 -2.71 6.87 -4.08
N VAL A 31 -1.49 6.46 -4.43
CA VAL A 31 -0.27 6.89 -3.70
C VAL A 31 -0.11 8.40 -3.79
N ALA A 32 -0.28 8.98 -4.97
CA ALA A 32 -0.23 10.43 -5.18
C ALA A 32 -1.34 11.15 -4.40
N ALA A 33 -2.59 10.67 -4.52
CA ALA A 33 -3.74 11.23 -3.80
C ALA A 33 -3.53 11.19 -2.28
N LEU A 34 -3.09 10.06 -1.71
CA LEU A 34 -2.80 9.94 -0.29
C LEU A 34 -1.71 10.92 0.14
N SER A 35 -0.65 11.07 -0.66
CA SER A 35 0.44 12.02 -0.38
C SER A 35 -0.03 13.47 -0.33
N MET A 36 -1.05 13.83 -1.12
CA MET A 36 -1.68 15.15 -1.07
C MET A 36 -2.65 15.28 0.11
N LEU A 37 -3.49 14.26 0.33
CA LEU A 37 -4.50 14.27 1.39
C LEU A 37 -3.90 14.46 2.79
N VAL A 38 -2.78 13.81 3.09
CA VAL A 38 -2.14 13.95 4.41
C VAL A 38 -1.49 15.32 4.64
N LYS A 39 -1.28 16.11 3.58
CA LYS A 39 -0.85 17.51 3.70
C LYS A 39 -2.02 18.47 3.99
N LEU A 40 -3.22 18.07 3.60
CA LEU A 40 -4.42 18.90 3.68
C LEU A 40 -5.31 18.56 4.87
N MET A 41 -5.21 17.35 5.40
CA MET A 41 -6.07 16.87 6.48
C MET A 41 -5.37 15.84 7.38
N PRO A 42 -5.87 15.64 8.63
CA PRO A 42 -5.35 14.60 9.53
C PRO A 42 -5.45 13.20 8.94
N LEU A 43 -4.43 12.36 9.22
CA LEU A 43 -4.31 10.99 8.72
C LEU A 43 -5.61 10.15 8.86
N PRO A 44 -6.34 10.14 9.99
CA PRO A 44 -7.58 9.36 10.11
C PRO A 44 -8.66 9.74 9.08
N ARG A 45 -8.74 11.03 8.72
CA ARG A 45 -9.68 11.49 7.68
C ARG A 45 -9.22 11.07 6.29
N ALA A 46 -7.92 11.19 6.00
CA ALA A 46 -7.34 10.74 4.73
C ALA A 46 -7.57 9.24 4.52
N LEU A 47 -7.37 8.41 5.54
CA LEU A 47 -7.60 6.96 5.48
C LEU A 47 -9.06 6.60 5.19
N ARG A 48 -10.03 7.34 5.78
CA ARG A 48 -11.47 7.14 5.47
C ARG A 48 -11.80 7.42 4.01
N LEU A 49 -11.12 8.36 3.37
CA LEU A 49 -11.30 8.67 1.95
C LEU A 49 -10.63 7.63 1.05
N VAL A 50 -9.51 7.09 1.48
CA VAL A 50 -8.79 6.03 0.77
C VAL A 50 -9.51 4.69 0.89
N ALA A 51 -10.15 4.40 2.01
CA ALA A 51 -10.91 3.17 2.21
C ALA A 51 -12.07 3.06 1.20
N PRO A 52 -12.30 1.90 0.57
CA PRO A 52 -13.40 1.74 -0.38
C PRO A 52 -14.73 1.77 0.35
N ARG A 53 -15.69 2.53 -0.18
CA ARG A 53 -17.06 2.60 0.36
C ARG A 53 -17.89 1.34 0.08
N ARG A 54 -17.51 0.56 -0.92
CA ARG A 54 -18.14 -0.71 -1.27
C ARG A 54 -17.08 -1.80 -1.24
N ARG A 55 -17.33 -2.83 -0.45
CA ARG A 55 -16.62 -4.10 -0.55
C ARG A 55 -17.23 -4.86 -1.72
N ILE A 56 -16.46 -5.18 -2.72
CA ILE A 56 -16.89 -6.11 -3.75
C ILE A 56 -16.68 -7.48 -3.12
N ILE A 57 -17.78 -8.18 -2.82
CA ILE A 57 -17.74 -9.57 -2.34
C ILE A 57 -17.44 -10.44 -3.58
N ALA A 58 -16.23 -10.38 -4.05
CA ALA A 58 -15.70 -11.34 -5.00
C ALA A 58 -14.76 -12.24 -4.18
N GLY A 59 -15.30 -13.34 -3.67
CA GLY A 59 -14.48 -14.37 -3.04
C GLY A 59 -13.38 -14.78 -4.02
N THR A 60 -12.14 -14.56 -3.65
CA THR A 60 -10.99 -15.07 -4.39
C THR A 60 -10.62 -16.40 -3.74
N ASP A 61 -10.65 -17.48 -4.49
CA ASP A 61 -10.29 -18.82 -3.99
C ASP A 61 -8.79 -18.86 -3.57
N ASP A 62 -7.94 -18.05 -4.20
CA ASP A 62 -6.53 -17.88 -3.86
C ASP A 62 -6.26 -16.50 -3.23
N VAL A 63 -6.61 -16.34 -1.97
CA VAL A 63 -6.41 -15.11 -1.20
C VAL A 63 -4.92 -14.77 -1.08
N ALA A 64 -4.07 -15.74 -0.77
CA ALA A 64 -2.64 -15.52 -0.57
C ALA A 64 -1.94 -15.10 -1.88
N GLY A 65 -2.28 -15.74 -2.99
CA GLY A 65 -1.75 -15.37 -4.30
C GLY A 65 -2.15 -13.97 -4.73
N GLU A 66 -3.40 -13.56 -4.49
CA GLU A 66 -3.87 -12.21 -4.82
C GLU A 66 -3.24 -11.14 -3.92
N GLN A 67 -3.05 -11.43 -2.62
CA GLN A 67 -2.31 -10.56 -1.70
C GLN A 67 -0.88 -10.32 -2.20
N ALA A 68 -0.15 -11.39 -2.49
CA ALA A 68 1.22 -11.32 -3.00
C ALA A 68 1.30 -10.63 -4.37
N ARG A 69 0.31 -10.83 -5.24
CA ARG A 69 0.24 -10.18 -6.55
C ARG A 69 0.06 -8.67 -6.42
N LEU A 70 -0.92 -8.22 -5.63
CA LEU A 70 -1.21 -6.81 -5.43
C LEU A 70 -0.03 -6.09 -4.74
N ALA A 71 0.59 -6.74 -3.76
CA ALA A 71 1.78 -6.22 -3.10
C ALA A 71 2.94 -6.02 -4.09
N ARG A 72 3.25 -7.01 -4.93
CA ARG A 72 4.31 -6.89 -5.95
C ARG A 72 4.06 -5.76 -6.95
N ILE A 73 2.80 -5.56 -7.36
CA ILE A 73 2.44 -4.45 -8.26
C ILE A 73 2.69 -3.12 -7.56
N LEU A 74 2.22 -2.96 -6.32
CA LEU A 74 2.40 -1.74 -5.56
C LEU A 74 3.87 -1.47 -5.25
N ASP A 75 4.63 -2.48 -4.86
CA ASP A 75 6.07 -2.35 -4.59
C ASP A 75 6.83 -1.93 -5.86
N SER A 76 6.42 -2.43 -7.03
CA SER A 76 6.96 -1.98 -8.32
C SER A 76 6.62 -0.51 -8.63
N VAL A 77 5.42 -0.06 -8.28
CA VAL A 77 5.00 1.35 -8.41
C VAL A 77 5.82 2.23 -7.49
N LEU A 78 6.01 1.83 -6.24
CA LEU A 78 6.77 2.59 -5.25
C LEU A 78 8.27 2.62 -5.59
N ALA A 79 8.81 1.52 -6.15
CA ALA A 79 10.21 1.44 -6.60
C ALA A 79 10.52 2.34 -7.81
N ALA A 80 9.52 2.84 -8.52
CA ALA A 80 9.72 3.78 -9.63
C ALA A 80 10.24 5.15 -9.17
N ASP A 81 10.21 5.43 -7.86
CA ASP A 81 10.77 6.62 -7.19
C ASP A 81 10.52 7.95 -7.93
N PHE A 82 9.29 8.12 -8.40
CA PHE A 82 8.88 9.37 -9.02
C PHE A 82 8.42 10.33 -7.92
N TRP A 83 8.95 11.50 -7.84
CA TRP A 83 8.76 12.64 -6.92
C TRP A 83 7.69 12.52 -5.79
N PHE A 84 6.53 11.92 -6.09
CA PHE A 84 5.44 11.66 -5.12
C PHE A 84 5.39 10.20 -4.62
N LEU A 85 6.19 9.31 -5.19
CA LEU A 85 6.14 7.86 -4.99
C LEU A 85 7.23 7.34 -4.06
N THR A 86 7.88 8.23 -3.27
CA THR A 86 8.90 7.80 -2.30
C THR A 86 8.39 6.60 -1.51
N PRO A 87 9.09 5.45 -1.53
CA PRO A 87 8.67 4.25 -0.84
C PRO A 87 8.68 4.49 0.67
N THR A 88 7.48 4.54 1.25
CA THR A 88 7.30 4.68 2.70
C THR A 88 6.21 3.72 3.14
N CYS A 89 6.43 3.04 4.26
CA CYS A 89 5.50 2.06 4.82
C CYS A 89 4.08 2.65 5.00
N TRP A 90 3.98 3.91 5.42
CA TRP A 90 2.72 4.59 5.66
C TRP A 90 1.90 4.89 4.37
N LYS A 91 2.51 4.85 3.18
CA LYS A 91 1.81 4.92 1.89
C LYS A 91 1.43 3.53 1.39
N ARG A 92 2.35 2.56 1.58
CA ARG A 92 2.18 1.18 1.14
C ARG A 92 0.96 0.53 1.79
N ALA A 93 0.89 0.56 3.12
CA ALA A 93 -0.17 -0.10 3.86
C ALA A 93 -1.59 0.40 3.50
N PRO A 94 -1.91 1.71 3.48
CA PRO A 94 -3.25 2.18 3.12
C PRO A 94 -3.65 1.88 1.67
N VAL A 95 -2.74 2.03 0.72
CA VAL A 95 -3.05 1.75 -0.69
C VAL A 95 -3.29 0.25 -0.89
N LEU A 96 -2.44 -0.60 -0.32
CA LEU A 96 -2.63 -2.05 -0.38
C LEU A 96 -3.94 -2.48 0.29
N HIS A 97 -4.25 -1.95 1.47
CA HIS A 97 -5.54 -2.17 2.17
C HIS A 97 -6.73 -1.87 1.25
N ARG A 98 -6.72 -0.73 0.54
CA ARG A 98 -7.78 -0.38 -0.39
C ARG A 98 -8.00 -1.45 -1.46
N PHE A 99 -6.91 -1.88 -2.11
CA PHE A 99 -7.02 -2.83 -3.22
C PHE A 99 -7.39 -4.24 -2.75
N LEU A 100 -6.94 -4.65 -1.57
CA LEU A 100 -7.37 -5.90 -0.93
C LEU A 100 -8.86 -5.86 -0.56
N ALA A 101 -9.33 -4.76 0.03
CA ALA A 101 -10.73 -4.59 0.37
C ALA A 101 -11.65 -4.57 -0.87
N LEU A 102 -11.19 -4.04 -2.01
CA LEU A 102 -11.90 -4.14 -3.29
C LEU A 102 -12.01 -5.58 -3.80
N LYS A 103 -11.16 -6.49 -3.33
CA LYS A 103 -11.20 -7.93 -3.60
C LYS A 103 -11.94 -8.75 -2.52
N GLY A 104 -12.55 -8.06 -1.55
CA GLY A 104 -13.23 -8.71 -0.44
C GLY A 104 -12.28 -9.29 0.62
N ILE A 105 -10.99 -9.00 0.54
CA ILE A 105 -9.98 -9.43 1.52
C ILE A 105 -9.94 -8.43 2.68
N GLU A 106 -10.33 -8.89 3.87
CA GLU A 106 -10.35 -8.04 5.05
C GLU A 106 -8.95 -7.87 5.64
N THR A 107 -8.57 -6.63 5.87
CA THR A 107 -7.30 -6.28 6.49
C THR A 107 -7.47 -5.08 7.42
N ARG A 108 -6.53 -4.89 8.34
CA ARG A 108 -6.41 -3.69 9.18
C ARG A 108 -5.07 -3.03 8.92
N ILE A 109 -5.05 -1.72 8.90
CA ILE A 109 -3.82 -0.94 8.85
C ILE A 109 -3.40 -0.67 10.29
N ILE A 110 -2.18 -1.01 10.63
CA ILE A 110 -1.60 -0.76 11.94
C ILE A 110 -0.47 0.26 11.80
N PHE A 111 -0.44 1.21 12.71
CA PHE A 111 0.65 2.18 12.86
C PHE A 111 1.30 1.96 14.20
N GLY A 112 2.59 1.82 14.21
CA GLY A 112 3.38 1.65 15.42
C GLY A 112 4.59 2.55 15.47
N VAL A 113 5.11 2.74 16.67
CA VAL A 113 6.35 3.47 16.94
C VAL A 113 7.28 2.61 17.78
N ARG A 114 8.56 2.70 17.51
CA ARG A 114 9.63 2.09 18.29
C ARG A 114 10.69 3.14 18.59
N ARG A 115 11.27 3.06 19.79
CA ARG A 115 12.41 3.89 20.12
C ARG A 115 13.67 3.27 19.49
N GLU A 116 14.39 4.07 18.77
CA GLU A 116 15.67 3.71 18.15
C GLU A 116 16.78 4.55 18.84
N GLY A 117 17.47 3.94 19.84
CA GLY A 117 18.43 4.68 20.66
C GLY A 117 17.77 5.61 21.70
N GLU A 118 18.51 6.62 22.19
CA GLU A 118 18.04 7.48 23.27
C GLU A 118 17.03 8.54 22.80
N ASP A 119 17.18 9.09 21.58
CA ASP A 119 16.41 10.25 21.12
C ASP A 119 15.64 10.05 19.79
N ALA A 120 15.75 8.91 19.12
CA ALA A 120 15.09 8.67 17.85
C ALA A 120 13.84 7.79 17.98
N LEU A 121 12.75 8.21 17.34
CA LEU A 121 11.54 7.40 17.17
C LEU A 121 11.44 6.94 15.72
N SER A 122 11.35 5.62 15.53
CA SER A 122 11.07 5.00 14.24
C SER A 122 9.58 4.65 14.16
N GLY A 123 8.93 5.08 13.08
CA GLY A 123 7.53 4.75 12.80
C GLY A 123 7.43 3.68 11.71
N HIS A 124 6.51 2.72 11.89
CA HIS A 124 6.18 1.72 10.88
C HIS A 124 4.69 1.61 10.68
N ALA A 125 4.27 1.26 9.46
CA ALA A 125 2.89 0.96 9.13
C ALA A 125 2.82 -0.35 8.35
N TRP A 126 1.97 -1.27 8.82
CA TRP A 126 1.78 -2.58 8.20
C TRP A 126 0.31 -2.95 8.11
N LEU A 127 0.02 -4.06 7.44
CA LEU A 127 -1.30 -4.65 7.39
C LEU A 127 -1.37 -5.88 8.30
N GLU A 128 -2.55 -6.12 8.85
CA GLU A 128 -2.92 -7.36 9.49
C GLU A 128 -4.14 -7.97 8.83
N ALA A 129 -4.16 -9.30 8.73
CA ALA A 129 -5.30 -10.10 8.34
C ALA A 129 -5.51 -11.19 9.40
N GLY A 130 -6.72 -11.29 9.97
CA GLY A 130 -7.01 -12.24 11.04
C GLY A 130 -6.19 -12.04 12.33
N GLY A 131 -5.59 -10.86 12.54
CA GLY A 131 -4.73 -10.56 13.68
C GLY A 131 -3.25 -10.86 13.46
N GLU A 132 -2.87 -11.40 12.30
CA GLU A 132 -1.49 -11.70 11.93
C GLU A 132 -0.95 -10.66 10.95
N PRO A 133 0.34 -10.26 11.08
CA PRO A 133 0.98 -9.35 10.14
C PRO A 133 1.00 -9.93 8.73
N LEU A 134 0.57 -9.13 7.77
CA LEU A 134 0.47 -9.52 6.37
C LEU A 134 1.65 -9.01 5.56
N LEU A 135 2.36 -9.94 4.88
CA LEU A 135 3.47 -9.63 3.98
C LEU A 135 4.64 -8.89 4.68
N GLU A 136 4.81 -9.12 5.96
CA GLU A 136 5.98 -8.70 6.73
C GLU A 136 6.97 -9.86 6.83
N THR A 137 8.27 -9.53 6.88
CA THR A 137 9.34 -10.56 6.96
C THR A 137 9.44 -11.15 8.37
N SER A 138 8.99 -10.38 9.38
CA SER A 138 8.95 -10.77 10.79
C SER A 138 7.80 -10.03 11.48
N VAL A 139 7.39 -10.52 12.64
CA VAL A 139 6.41 -9.80 13.47
C VAL A 139 6.98 -8.43 13.85
N PRO A 140 6.30 -7.33 13.53
CA PRO A 140 6.80 -5.99 13.81
C PRO A 140 6.90 -5.73 15.32
N ASP A 141 8.12 -5.45 15.80
CA ASP A 141 8.38 -5.06 17.19
C ASP A 141 8.18 -3.55 17.36
N TYR A 142 6.91 -3.12 17.28
CA TYR A 142 6.50 -1.72 17.42
C TYR A 142 5.34 -1.59 18.39
N LYS A 143 5.36 -0.55 19.23
CA LYS A 143 4.21 -0.20 20.05
C LYS A 143 3.11 0.38 19.16
N VAL A 144 1.99 -0.31 19.06
CA VAL A 144 0.84 0.14 18.28
C VAL A 144 0.30 1.46 18.85
N THR A 145 0.14 2.45 18.00
CA THR A 145 -0.36 3.78 18.34
C THR A 145 -1.71 4.07 17.71
N PHE A 146 -1.99 3.47 16.55
CA PHE A 146 -3.25 3.67 15.84
C PHE A 146 -3.54 2.48 14.92
N SER A 147 -4.82 2.13 14.77
CA SER A 147 -5.29 1.12 13.83
C SER A 147 -6.49 1.61 13.03
N PHE A 148 -6.64 1.12 11.79
CA PHE A 148 -7.74 1.45 10.89
C PHE A 148 -8.13 0.25 10.03
N PRO A 149 -9.43 -0.08 9.87
CA PRO A 149 -10.56 0.47 10.61
C PRO A 149 -10.53 0.11 12.10
N CYS A 150 -11.20 0.94 12.93
CA CYS A 150 -11.30 0.72 14.37
C CYS A 150 -12.20 -0.47 14.67
#